data_fa100c671076762ba7b920f6ffba4d46
#
_entry.id   fa100c671076762ba7b920f6ffba4d46
#
_cell.length_a   1.000
_cell.length_b   1.000
_cell.length_c   1.000
_cell.angle_alpha   90.00
_cell.angle_beta   90.00
_cell.angle_gamma   90.00
#
_symmetry.space_group_name_H-M   'P 1'
#
loop_
_entity.id
_entity.type
_entity.pdbx_description
1 polymer ?
#
loop_
_entity_poly.entity_id
_entity_poly.type
_entity_poly.pdbx_seq_one_letter_code
_entity_poly.pdbx_strand_id
1 'polypeptide(L)'
;TEVETPTLQSIAGGASARPFITHFNALDQDMYMRIATELYLKRLIVGGFEGVYEIGKNFRNEGMDRNHNPEFTCMELYVQYKDYNWMMTFTEKLLETICVAVNGKPEREIDGKVVSFKAPYRRLPILDAIKEKTGFDLNGLSEEEIRKIATEDLKMEGIDESFGKGKLIDEIFGEFCEGTFIQPTFITDYPVEMSPLTKMHRSKPGLTERFELMVNGKELANAYSELNDPLDQEQRFIDQMKLADKGDDEAMIIDHDFLRALQYGMPPTSGIGIGIDRLVMLMTGKTYIQEVLFFPQMKPEKKMPQSTIKEWEAIGVSENWAYVLRKAGFNLISDIRSEKAQGLQQKIGEINKKYKLGYEKPTVDDIQQWIDKANV
;
A
#
# COMPACT_ATOMS: atom_id res chain seq x y z
N THR A 1 19.49 -9.02 -16.30
CA THR A 1 18.84 -10.34 -16.31
C THR A 1 17.54 -10.27 -15.54
N GLU A 2 16.45 -10.79 -16.09
CA GLU A 2 15.20 -11.01 -15.36
C GLU A 2 15.34 -12.24 -14.48
N VAL A 3 14.83 -12.13 -13.24
CA VAL A 3 14.92 -13.20 -12.24
C VAL A 3 13.60 -13.31 -11.47
N GLU A 4 13.42 -14.43 -10.78
CA GLU A 4 12.34 -14.62 -9.79
C GLU A 4 12.96 -14.98 -8.45
N THR A 5 12.50 -14.32 -7.39
CA THR A 5 12.93 -14.55 -6.01
C THR A 5 11.78 -15.05 -5.14
N PRO A 6 12.05 -15.62 -3.95
CA PRO A 6 11.00 -16.20 -3.13
C PRO A 6 9.88 -15.22 -2.76
N THR A 7 8.64 -15.60 -3.05
CA THR A 7 7.44 -14.88 -2.59
C THR A 7 7.16 -15.15 -1.11
N LEU A 8 7.46 -16.38 -0.65
CA LEU A 8 7.35 -16.78 0.75
C LEU A 8 8.74 -16.74 1.38
N GLN A 9 8.92 -15.95 2.42
CA GLN A 9 10.20 -15.64 3.03
C GLN A 9 10.21 -15.98 4.53
N SER A 10 11.37 -16.36 5.05
CA SER A 10 11.55 -16.62 6.49
C SER A 10 11.69 -15.36 7.33
N ILE A 11 12.06 -14.24 6.71
CA ILE A 11 12.20 -12.92 7.33
C ILE A 11 11.58 -11.89 6.39
N ALA A 12 10.72 -11.02 6.90
CA ALA A 12 10.25 -9.87 6.15
C ALA A 12 11.31 -8.77 6.18
N GLY A 13 11.69 -8.25 5.02
CA GLY A 13 12.71 -7.19 4.92
C GLY A 13 12.74 -6.53 3.55
N GLY A 14 13.57 -5.49 3.41
CA GLY A 14 13.71 -4.71 2.17
C GLY A 14 12.76 -3.51 2.07
N ALA A 15 11.86 -3.32 3.02
CA ALA A 15 11.00 -2.15 3.13
C ALA A 15 10.53 -1.96 4.58
N SER A 16 10.07 -0.76 4.93
CA SER A 16 9.31 -0.52 6.15
C SER A 16 7.84 -0.73 5.82
N ALA A 17 7.30 -1.91 6.17
CA ALA A 17 5.91 -2.28 5.88
C ALA A 17 5.48 -3.47 6.74
N ARG A 18 4.19 -3.54 7.05
CA ARG A 18 3.62 -4.66 7.82
C ARG A 18 3.41 -5.88 6.91
N PRO A 19 3.99 -7.07 7.22
CA PRO A 19 3.85 -8.27 6.41
C PRO A 19 2.53 -9.01 6.65
N PHE A 20 2.09 -9.80 5.67
CA PHE A 20 1.17 -10.91 5.91
C PHE A 20 1.96 -12.11 6.43
N ILE A 21 1.50 -12.71 7.51
CA ILE A 21 2.13 -13.86 8.18
C ILE A 21 1.34 -15.12 7.87
N THR A 22 2.04 -16.21 7.59
CA THR A 22 1.46 -17.55 7.41
C THR A 22 2.31 -18.57 8.14
N HIS A 23 1.76 -19.76 8.42
CA HIS A 23 2.46 -20.84 9.13
C HIS A 23 2.87 -21.95 8.19
N PHE A 24 4.15 -22.36 8.21
CA PHE A 24 4.68 -23.47 7.45
C PHE A 24 4.67 -24.75 8.30
N ASN A 25 3.62 -25.56 8.14
CA ASN A 25 3.36 -26.71 8.98
C ASN A 25 4.51 -27.75 9.04
N ALA A 26 5.24 -27.94 7.93
CA ALA A 26 6.31 -28.94 7.88
C ALA A 26 7.53 -28.60 8.75
N LEU A 27 7.77 -27.31 8.99
CA LEU A 27 8.88 -26.82 9.80
C LEU A 27 8.43 -26.21 11.12
N ASP A 28 7.12 -26.14 11.37
CA ASP A 28 6.51 -25.51 12.55
C ASP A 28 7.06 -24.10 12.78
N GLN A 29 7.07 -23.28 11.71
CA GLN A 29 7.59 -21.92 11.78
C GLN A 29 6.71 -20.93 11.01
N ASP A 30 6.71 -19.68 11.44
CA ASP A 30 6.07 -18.60 10.72
C ASP A 30 6.88 -18.20 9.50
N MET A 31 6.16 -17.90 8.42
CA MET A 31 6.70 -17.39 7.16
C MET A 31 5.95 -16.13 6.78
N TYR A 32 6.57 -15.32 5.94
CA TYR A 32 6.07 -14.01 5.55
C TYR A 32 5.87 -13.94 4.05
N MET A 33 4.73 -13.40 3.62
CA MET A 33 4.60 -12.94 2.24
C MET A 33 5.53 -11.74 2.04
N ARG A 34 6.34 -11.76 0.98
CA ARG A 34 7.35 -10.72 0.75
C ARG A 34 6.75 -9.32 0.65
N ILE A 35 7.36 -8.35 1.32
CA ILE A 35 7.01 -6.94 1.28
C ILE A 35 7.82 -6.17 0.22
N ALA A 36 8.97 -6.72 -0.18
CA ALA A 36 9.92 -6.23 -1.20
C ALA A 36 10.77 -7.39 -1.73
N THR A 37 11.41 -7.22 -2.88
CA THR A 37 12.36 -8.19 -3.46
C THR A 37 13.83 -7.81 -3.19
N GLU A 38 14.08 -6.64 -2.64
CA GLU A 38 15.35 -5.94 -2.48
C GLU A 38 16.49 -6.83 -1.95
N LEU A 39 16.32 -7.43 -0.77
CA LEU A 39 17.43 -8.15 -0.11
C LEU A 39 17.88 -9.38 -0.92
N TYR A 40 16.95 -10.03 -1.61
CA TYR A 40 17.27 -11.16 -2.49
C TYR A 40 17.96 -10.71 -3.78
N LEU A 41 17.52 -9.61 -4.39
CA LEU A 41 18.14 -9.07 -5.60
C LEU A 41 19.56 -8.56 -5.32
N LYS A 42 19.81 -7.91 -4.18
CA LYS A 42 21.14 -7.54 -3.71
C LYS A 42 22.04 -8.75 -3.52
N ARG A 43 21.51 -9.87 -3.00
CA ARG A 43 22.29 -11.13 -2.86
C ARG A 43 22.66 -11.72 -4.21
N LEU A 44 21.86 -11.56 -5.26
CA LEU A 44 22.23 -11.93 -6.63
C LEU A 44 23.35 -11.03 -7.17
N ILE A 45 23.35 -9.75 -6.85
CA ILE A 45 24.46 -8.84 -7.17
C ILE A 45 25.75 -9.30 -6.49
N VAL A 46 25.71 -9.67 -5.21
CA VAL A 46 26.85 -10.29 -4.50
C VAL A 46 27.31 -11.57 -5.21
N GLY A 47 26.36 -12.36 -5.72
CA GLY A 47 26.61 -13.58 -6.49
C GLY A 47 27.21 -13.36 -7.89
N GLY A 48 27.44 -12.10 -8.30
CA GLY A 48 28.16 -11.76 -9.54
C GLY A 48 27.28 -11.39 -10.73
N PHE A 49 25.97 -11.21 -10.55
CA PHE A 49 25.11 -10.66 -11.62
C PHE A 49 25.43 -9.17 -11.84
N GLU A 50 25.72 -8.78 -13.07
CA GLU A 50 26.00 -7.37 -13.42
C GLU A 50 24.78 -6.46 -13.27
N GLY A 51 23.59 -7.01 -13.50
CA GLY A 51 22.31 -6.33 -13.31
C GLY A 51 21.17 -7.33 -13.30
N VAL A 52 20.25 -7.14 -12.36
CA VAL A 52 19.06 -7.98 -12.19
C VAL A 52 17.82 -7.12 -12.07
N TYR A 53 16.68 -7.65 -12.54
CA TYR A 53 15.38 -7.07 -12.25
C TYR A 53 14.34 -8.16 -12.07
N GLU A 54 13.32 -7.86 -11.29
CA GLU A 54 12.14 -8.69 -11.12
C GLU A 54 10.89 -7.81 -11.21
N ILE A 55 9.89 -8.27 -11.96
CA ILE A 55 8.54 -7.70 -11.97
C ILE A 55 7.63 -8.72 -11.31
N GLY A 56 7.15 -8.40 -10.12
CA GLY A 56 6.39 -9.36 -9.33
C GLY A 56 5.46 -8.73 -8.31
N LYS A 57 4.69 -9.57 -7.64
CA LYS A 57 3.79 -9.18 -6.56
C LYS A 57 4.53 -9.02 -5.25
N ASN A 58 4.28 -7.90 -4.59
CA ASN A 58 4.61 -7.67 -3.19
C ASN A 58 3.31 -7.53 -2.38
N PHE A 59 3.40 -7.78 -1.06
CA PHE A 59 2.25 -7.89 -0.17
C PHE A 59 2.49 -7.04 1.06
N ARG A 60 1.60 -6.07 1.34
CA ARG A 60 1.67 -5.23 2.54
C ARG A 60 0.34 -5.25 3.27
N ASN A 61 0.34 -5.65 4.52
CA ASN A 61 -0.86 -5.78 5.36
C ASN A 61 -1.24 -4.43 5.96
N GLU A 62 -1.59 -3.50 5.08
CA GLU A 62 -1.90 -2.13 5.37
C GLU A 62 -3.30 -1.76 4.86
N GLY A 63 -3.63 -0.47 4.84
CA GLY A 63 -4.91 0.02 4.36
C GLY A 63 -5.15 -0.16 2.87
N MET A 64 -6.41 -0.07 2.46
CA MET A 64 -6.83 -0.02 1.07
C MET A 64 -7.47 1.33 0.77
N ASP A 65 -6.98 2.00 -0.26
CA ASP A 65 -7.52 3.28 -0.72
C ASP A 65 -7.45 3.43 -2.25
N ARG A 66 -7.49 4.65 -2.74
CA ARG A 66 -7.42 4.95 -4.18
C ARG A 66 -6.07 4.60 -4.81
N ASN A 67 -5.00 4.55 -4.03
CA ASN A 67 -3.61 4.40 -4.47
C ASN A 67 -2.96 3.11 -3.96
N HIS A 68 -3.61 2.42 -3.01
CA HIS A 68 -3.06 1.25 -2.31
C HIS A 68 -3.97 0.03 -2.43
N ASN A 69 -3.36 -1.09 -2.77
CA ASN A 69 -3.94 -2.42 -2.72
C ASN A 69 -2.97 -3.33 -1.93
N PRO A 70 -3.44 -4.20 -1.03
CA PRO A 70 -2.54 -5.00 -0.18
C PRO A 70 -1.65 -5.97 -0.97
N GLU A 71 -2.03 -6.32 -2.18
CA GLU A 71 -1.26 -7.04 -3.18
C GLU A 71 -1.06 -6.12 -4.40
N PHE A 72 0.19 -5.79 -4.72
CA PHE A 72 0.51 -4.87 -5.81
C PHE A 72 1.70 -5.36 -6.62
N THR A 73 1.82 -4.90 -7.86
CA THR A 73 2.95 -5.22 -8.73
C THR A 73 4.02 -4.14 -8.63
N CYS A 74 5.25 -4.57 -8.38
CA CYS A 74 6.43 -3.71 -8.37
C CYS A 74 7.48 -4.27 -9.33
N MET A 75 8.24 -3.41 -9.98
CA MET A 75 9.50 -3.75 -10.61
C MET A 75 10.63 -3.27 -9.71
N GLU A 76 11.54 -4.15 -9.36
CA GLU A 76 12.81 -3.77 -8.73
C GLU A 76 13.98 -4.12 -9.66
N LEU A 77 14.94 -3.20 -9.77
CA LEU A 77 16.11 -3.29 -10.66
C LEU A 77 17.36 -2.87 -9.89
N TYR A 78 18.42 -3.67 -9.97
CA TYR A 78 19.74 -3.38 -9.37
C TYR A 78 20.83 -3.52 -10.42
N VAL A 79 21.78 -2.54 -10.48
CA VAL A 79 22.85 -2.50 -11.47
C VAL A 79 24.18 -2.15 -10.81
N GLN A 80 25.19 -3.02 -11.01
CA GLN A 80 26.54 -2.81 -10.53
C GLN A 80 27.21 -1.57 -11.13
N TYR A 81 28.11 -0.95 -10.36
CA TYR A 81 28.94 0.19 -10.75
C TYR A 81 28.13 1.39 -11.28
N LYS A 82 26.93 1.54 -10.75
CA LYS A 82 26.04 2.69 -10.95
C LYS A 82 25.72 3.35 -9.60
N ASP A 83 25.30 4.60 -9.67
CA ASP A 83 24.84 5.38 -8.52
C ASP A 83 23.46 5.97 -8.77
N TYR A 84 22.91 6.63 -7.77
CA TYR A 84 21.57 7.23 -7.85
C TYR A 84 21.44 8.32 -8.93
N ASN A 85 22.55 9.01 -9.31
CA ASN A 85 22.52 9.98 -10.40
C ASN A 85 22.32 9.32 -11.76
N TRP A 86 23.02 8.19 -11.98
CA TRP A 86 22.79 7.36 -13.16
C TRP A 86 21.37 6.84 -13.19
N MET A 87 20.85 6.40 -12.03
CA MET A 87 19.51 5.85 -11.92
C MET A 87 18.44 6.91 -12.21
N MET A 88 18.61 8.18 -11.79
CA MET A 88 17.71 9.27 -12.20
C MET A 88 17.65 9.41 -13.73
N THR A 89 18.80 9.45 -14.39
CA THR A 89 18.87 9.56 -15.86
C THR A 89 18.27 8.34 -16.58
N PHE A 90 18.47 7.14 -16.02
CA PHE A 90 17.84 5.91 -16.52
C PHE A 90 16.32 5.98 -16.39
N THR A 91 15.81 6.41 -15.23
CA THR A 91 14.37 6.53 -14.95
C THR A 91 13.70 7.54 -15.87
N GLU A 92 14.32 8.69 -16.11
CA GLU A 92 13.85 9.68 -17.09
C GLU A 92 13.64 9.06 -18.48
N LYS A 93 14.65 8.37 -18.99
CA LYS A 93 14.59 7.71 -20.31
C LYS A 93 13.55 6.59 -20.36
N LEU A 94 13.48 5.78 -19.30
CA LEU A 94 12.53 4.68 -19.21
C LEU A 94 11.09 5.21 -19.28
N LEU A 95 10.73 6.18 -18.46
CA LEU A 95 9.38 6.72 -18.40
C LEU A 95 8.99 7.50 -19.66
N GLU A 96 9.90 8.28 -20.24
CA GLU A 96 9.68 8.94 -21.53
C GLU A 96 9.42 7.91 -22.62
N THR A 97 10.24 6.85 -22.70
CA THR A 97 10.08 5.77 -23.68
C THR A 97 8.74 5.05 -23.54
N ILE A 98 8.34 4.70 -22.31
CA ILE A 98 7.06 4.06 -22.02
C ILE A 98 5.90 4.98 -22.41
N CYS A 99 5.96 6.26 -22.02
CA CYS A 99 4.90 7.21 -22.33
C CYS A 99 4.72 7.40 -23.84
N VAL A 100 5.82 7.53 -24.58
CA VAL A 100 5.77 7.62 -26.06
C VAL A 100 5.22 6.33 -26.66
N ALA A 101 5.64 5.16 -26.18
CA ALA A 101 5.16 3.88 -26.70
C ALA A 101 3.65 3.68 -26.47
N VAL A 102 3.13 4.12 -25.32
CA VAL A 102 1.71 3.94 -24.96
C VAL A 102 0.82 5.05 -25.53
N ASN A 103 1.28 6.32 -25.49
CA ASN A 103 0.46 7.48 -25.81
C ASN A 103 0.85 8.20 -27.11
N GLY A 104 1.89 7.75 -27.80
CA GLY A 104 2.40 8.38 -29.04
C GLY A 104 3.16 9.70 -28.83
N LYS A 105 3.25 10.21 -27.59
CA LYS A 105 3.95 11.43 -27.19
C LYS A 105 4.39 11.33 -25.72
N PRO A 106 5.42 12.10 -25.28
CA PRO A 106 5.91 12.04 -23.92
C PRO A 106 5.03 12.82 -22.93
N GLU A 107 3.73 12.82 -23.13
CA GLU A 107 2.77 13.56 -22.30
C GLU A 107 1.49 12.76 -22.11
N ARG A 108 0.88 12.90 -20.94
CA ARG A 108 -0.44 12.34 -20.63
C ARG A 108 -1.30 13.33 -19.86
N GLU A 109 -2.55 13.46 -20.23
CA GLU A 109 -3.54 14.17 -19.44
C GLU A 109 -4.09 13.24 -18.35
N ILE A 110 -4.04 13.71 -17.10
CA ILE A 110 -4.52 13.00 -15.90
C ILE A 110 -5.34 13.99 -15.09
N ASP A 111 -6.62 13.72 -14.91
CA ASP A 111 -7.55 14.56 -14.15
C ASP A 111 -7.49 16.06 -14.56
N GLY A 112 -7.53 16.31 -15.88
CA GLY A 112 -7.49 17.64 -16.46
C GLY A 112 -6.11 18.35 -16.40
N LYS A 113 -5.07 17.69 -15.92
CA LYS A 113 -3.70 18.22 -15.86
C LYS A 113 -2.81 17.48 -16.84
N VAL A 114 -2.04 18.22 -17.63
CA VAL A 114 -1.04 17.62 -18.53
C VAL A 114 0.23 17.32 -17.74
N VAL A 115 0.61 16.05 -17.65
CA VAL A 115 1.87 15.58 -17.08
C VAL A 115 2.84 15.28 -18.22
N SER A 116 4.02 15.91 -18.20
CA SER A 116 5.07 15.70 -19.19
C SER A 116 6.15 14.76 -18.63
N PHE A 117 6.38 13.66 -19.35
CA PHE A 117 7.46 12.72 -19.05
C PHE A 117 8.74 13.00 -19.85
N LYS A 118 8.82 14.18 -20.49
CA LYS A 118 10.01 14.59 -21.22
C LYS A 118 11.12 14.99 -20.25
N ALA A 119 12.29 14.39 -20.43
CA ALA A 119 13.48 14.72 -19.64
C ALA A 119 14.02 16.15 -19.98
N PRO A 120 14.76 16.79 -19.05
CA PRO A 120 15.09 16.36 -17.70
C PRO A 120 13.98 16.71 -16.67
N TYR A 121 13.86 15.90 -15.59
CA TYR A 121 12.96 16.20 -14.47
C TYR A 121 13.65 17.10 -13.45
N ARG A 122 12.83 17.83 -12.68
CA ARG A 122 13.31 18.63 -11.54
C ARG A 122 13.95 17.69 -10.49
N ARG A 123 15.07 18.14 -9.89
CA ARG A 123 15.72 17.50 -8.74
C ARG A 123 15.68 18.47 -7.58
N LEU A 124 15.15 18.04 -6.44
CA LEU A 124 14.91 18.89 -5.28
C LEU A 124 15.19 18.11 -3.99
N PRO A 125 16.17 18.53 -3.17
CA PRO A 125 16.39 17.93 -1.85
C PRO A 125 15.14 18.01 -0.97
N ILE A 126 14.87 16.96 -0.19
CA ILE A 126 13.64 16.88 0.64
C ILE A 126 13.52 18.05 1.61
N LEU A 127 14.63 18.45 2.27
CA LEU A 127 14.62 19.56 3.22
C LEU A 127 14.36 20.91 2.52
N ASP A 128 14.87 21.08 1.29
CA ASP A 128 14.58 22.26 0.47
C ASP A 128 13.11 22.27 0.01
N ALA A 129 12.55 21.09 -0.32
CA ALA A 129 11.13 20.97 -0.66
C ALA A 129 10.23 21.40 0.51
N ILE A 130 10.53 20.94 1.72
CA ILE A 130 9.81 21.34 2.94
C ILE A 130 9.94 22.84 3.16
N LYS A 131 11.16 23.38 3.06
CA LYS A 131 11.42 24.82 3.22
C LYS A 131 10.66 25.67 2.20
N GLU A 132 10.62 25.24 0.92
CA GLU A 132 9.85 25.94 -0.13
C GLU A 132 8.35 26.00 0.18
N LYS A 133 7.80 24.98 0.83
CA LYS A 133 6.35 24.87 1.07
C LYS A 133 5.91 25.42 2.42
N THR A 134 6.69 25.18 3.45
CA THR A 134 6.32 25.54 4.83
C THR A 134 6.99 26.83 5.32
N GLY A 135 8.10 27.23 4.68
CA GLY A 135 8.97 28.33 5.13
C GLY A 135 9.98 27.92 6.22
N PHE A 136 9.90 26.71 6.76
CA PHE A 136 10.79 26.23 7.82
C PHE A 136 11.97 25.46 7.24
N ASP A 137 13.19 25.83 7.67
CA ASP A 137 14.42 25.13 7.34
C ASP A 137 14.71 24.09 8.43
N LEU A 138 14.55 22.82 8.10
CA LEU A 138 14.76 21.74 9.06
C LEU A 138 16.22 21.24 9.11
N ASN A 139 17.12 21.83 8.29
CA ASN A 139 18.49 21.37 8.20
C ASN A 139 19.24 21.62 9.52
N GLY A 140 19.84 20.56 10.07
CA GLY A 140 20.61 20.60 11.31
C GLY A 140 19.80 20.69 12.60
N LEU A 141 18.46 20.72 12.53
CA LEU A 141 17.59 20.73 13.72
C LEU A 141 17.57 19.37 14.43
N SER A 142 17.38 19.42 15.75
CA SER A 142 17.13 18.25 16.58
C SER A 142 15.71 17.69 16.39
N GLU A 143 15.46 16.50 16.90
CA GLU A 143 14.11 15.91 16.87
C GLU A 143 13.09 16.79 17.61
N GLU A 144 13.47 17.32 18.79
CA GLU A 144 12.57 18.17 19.60
C GLU A 144 12.21 19.47 18.86
N GLU A 145 13.17 20.09 18.16
CA GLU A 145 12.93 21.29 17.39
C GLU A 145 12.00 21.04 16.20
N ILE A 146 12.19 19.92 15.48
CA ILE A 146 11.30 19.52 14.37
C ILE A 146 9.91 19.19 14.88
N ARG A 147 9.80 18.46 16.01
CA ARG A 147 8.53 18.14 16.65
C ARG A 147 7.76 19.39 17.02
N LYS A 148 8.46 20.39 17.59
CA LYS A 148 7.86 21.67 17.93
C LYS A 148 7.32 22.39 16.69
N ILE A 149 8.09 22.44 15.60
CA ILE A 149 7.65 23.02 14.33
C ILE A 149 6.39 22.30 13.82
N ALA A 150 6.39 20.96 13.83
CA ALA A 150 5.24 20.16 13.36
C ALA A 150 3.97 20.46 14.19
N THR A 151 4.09 20.47 15.52
CA THR A 151 2.91 20.55 16.41
C THR A 151 2.47 21.99 16.69
N GLU A 152 3.41 22.92 16.95
CA GLU A 152 3.08 24.28 17.37
C GLU A 152 2.95 25.25 16.18
N ASP A 153 3.87 25.21 15.23
CA ASP A 153 3.91 26.15 14.12
C ASP A 153 3.03 25.70 12.95
N LEU A 154 3.18 24.43 12.52
CA LEU A 154 2.42 23.84 11.41
C LEU A 154 1.06 23.26 11.86
N LYS A 155 0.85 23.10 13.17
CA LYS A 155 -0.41 22.61 13.78
C LYS A 155 -0.87 21.26 13.23
N MET A 156 0.07 20.37 12.96
CA MET A 156 -0.22 19.01 12.51
C MET A 156 -0.91 18.22 13.61
N GLU A 157 -1.93 17.44 13.24
CA GLU A 157 -2.61 16.52 14.12
C GLU A 157 -2.00 15.11 14.00
N GLY A 158 -2.10 14.29 15.04
CA GLY A 158 -1.68 12.89 14.99
C GLY A 158 -0.17 12.65 15.11
N ILE A 159 0.61 13.66 15.51
CA ILE A 159 2.05 13.49 15.77
C ILE A 159 2.22 12.74 17.10
N ASP A 160 2.61 11.47 16.99
CA ASP A 160 2.84 10.59 18.14
C ASP A 160 4.20 10.86 18.79
N GLU A 161 4.29 10.67 20.13
CA GLU A 161 5.54 10.84 20.89
C GLU A 161 6.63 9.83 20.47
N SER A 162 6.26 8.70 19.91
CA SER A 162 7.18 7.67 19.40
C SER A 162 7.87 8.05 18.08
N PHE A 163 7.37 9.07 17.37
CA PHE A 163 7.94 9.45 16.08
C PHE A 163 9.35 10.01 16.25
N GLY A 164 10.34 9.32 15.70
CA GLY A 164 11.71 9.82 15.61
C GLY A 164 11.86 10.91 14.55
N LYS A 165 13.03 11.53 14.50
CA LYS A 165 13.36 12.63 13.57
C LYS A 165 13.00 12.33 12.11
N GLY A 166 13.34 11.14 11.62
CA GLY A 166 13.03 10.72 10.24
C GLY A 166 11.54 10.72 9.97
N LYS A 167 10.75 10.09 10.87
CA LYS A 167 9.29 10.03 10.73
C LYS A 167 8.64 11.40 10.77
N LEU A 168 9.11 12.31 11.62
CA LEU A 168 8.61 13.68 11.67
C LEU A 168 8.83 14.43 10.35
N ILE A 169 10.01 14.28 9.73
CA ILE A 169 10.30 14.87 8.42
C ILE A 169 9.39 14.29 7.33
N ASP A 170 9.17 12.98 7.36
CA ASP A 170 8.29 12.25 6.44
C ASP A 170 6.84 12.76 6.52
N GLU A 171 6.30 12.87 7.73
CA GLU A 171 4.94 13.37 7.96
C GLU A 171 4.78 14.83 7.47
N ILE A 172 5.74 15.72 7.78
CA ILE A 172 5.73 17.09 7.27
C ILE A 172 5.77 17.12 5.74
N PHE A 173 6.62 16.30 5.13
CA PHE A 173 6.71 16.21 3.68
C PHE A 173 5.40 15.68 3.06
N GLY A 174 4.85 14.62 3.62
CA GLY A 174 3.60 14.00 3.16
C GLY A 174 2.43 15.00 3.18
N GLU A 175 2.27 15.74 4.27
CA GLU A 175 1.15 16.68 4.44
C GLU A 175 1.29 17.94 3.57
N PHE A 176 2.46 18.54 3.52
CA PHE A 176 2.63 19.87 2.88
C PHE A 176 3.23 19.84 1.47
N CYS A 177 3.97 18.77 1.11
CA CYS A 177 4.75 18.76 -0.14
C CYS A 177 4.25 17.75 -1.17
N GLU A 178 4.02 16.49 -0.79
CA GLU A 178 3.79 15.37 -1.71
C GLU A 178 2.72 15.68 -2.77
N GLY A 179 1.52 16.08 -2.33
CA GLY A 179 0.38 16.37 -3.20
C GLY A 179 0.59 17.54 -4.18
N THR A 180 1.66 18.33 -4.01
CA THR A 180 1.93 19.50 -4.84
C THR A 180 2.77 19.21 -6.08
N PHE A 181 3.43 18.04 -6.16
CA PHE A 181 4.29 17.65 -7.28
C PHE A 181 3.50 17.03 -8.41
N ILE A 182 2.94 17.85 -9.31
CA ILE A 182 2.17 17.37 -10.47
C ILE A 182 3.12 16.86 -11.56
N GLN A 183 4.16 17.64 -11.90
CA GLN A 183 5.18 17.23 -12.87
C GLN A 183 6.20 16.28 -12.22
N PRO A 184 6.75 15.33 -12.98
CA PRO A 184 7.79 14.44 -12.48
C PRO A 184 8.92 15.22 -11.80
N THR A 185 9.14 14.93 -10.51
CA THR A 185 10.15 15.61 -9.70
C THR A 185 10.87 14.58 -8.83
N PHE A 186 12.17 14.51 -8.94
CA PHE A 186 13.00 13.74 -8.02
C PHE A 186 13.16 14.52 -6.72
N ILE A 187 12.66 13.95 -5.63
CA ILE A 187 12.96 14.40 -4.28
C ILE A 187 14.20 13.65 -3.83
N THR A 188 15.26 14.37 -3.46
CA THR A 188 16.60 13.78 -3.24
C THR A 188 17.12 14.03 -1.84
N ASP A 189 18.22 13.36 -1.50
CA ASP A 189 19.05 13.65 -0.31
C ASP A 189 18.27 13.49 1.00
N TYR A 190 17.65 12.32 1.17
CA TYR A 190 16.90 11.96 2.38
C TYR A 190 17.82 11.81 3.59
N PRO A 191 17.38 12.18 4.80
CA PRO A 191 18.11 11.89 6.04
C PRO A 191 18.41 10.41 6.22
N VAL A 192 19.54 10.15 6.88
CA VAL A 192 20.02 8.80 7.19
C VAL A 192 18.98 7.98 7.98
N GLU A 193 18.29 8.63 8.90
CA GLU A 193 17.26 8.01 9.76
C GLU A 193 16.07 7.45 8.98
N MET A 194 15.80 7.97 7.78
CA MET A 194 14.72 7.53 6.89
C MET A 194 15.16 6.44 5.89
N SER A 195 16.43 6.03 5.89
CA SER A 195 17.01 5.30 4.76
C SER A 195 17.94 4.17 5.21
N PRO A 196 17.41 3.10 5.85
CA PRO A 196 18.24 2.08 6.50
C PRO A 196 19.07 1.22 5.54
N LEU A 197 18.75 1.17 4.25
CA LEU A 197 19.42 0.36 3.22
C LEU A 197 20.23 1.18 2.22
N THR A 198 20.31 2.50 2.46
CA THR A 198 20.89 3.47 1.53
C THR A 198 22.29 3.91 1.98
N LYS A 199 23.18 4.06 1.01
CA LYS A 199 24.53 4.59 1.22
C LYS A 199 24.52 6.03 1.68
N MET A 200 25.37 6.39 2.62
CA MET A 200 25.57 7.78 3.03
C MET A 200 25.98 8.65 1.85
N HIS A 201 25.47 9.89 1.83
CA HIS A 201 25.80 10.84 0.77
C HIS A 201 27.30 11.20 0.82
N ARG A 202 27.97 11.09 -0.34
CA ARG A 202 29.43 11.25 -0.48
C ARG A 202 29.98 12.62 -0.08
N SER A 203 29.14 13.66 0.01
CA SER A 203 29.55 15.04 0.29
C SER A 203 28.64 15.82 1.25
N LYS A 204 27.53 15.23 1.69
CA LYS A 204 26.57 15.87 2.60
C LYS A 204 26.38 14.99 3.84
N PRO A 205 27.07 15.28 4.96
CA PRO A 205 26.93 14.49 6.20
C PRO A 205 25.49 14.47 6.70
N GLY A 206 25.05 13.30 7.21
CA GLY A 206 23.71 13.10 7.74
C GLY A 206 22.64 12.84 6.67
N LEU A 207 22.97 12.93 5.38
CA LEU A 207 22.08 12.62 4.28
C LEU A 207 22.53 11.35 3.54
N THR A 208 21.64 10.84 2.68
CA THR A 208 21.86 9.64 1.87
C THR A 208 21.73 9.92 0.39
N GLU A 209 22.34 9.07 -0.45
CA GLU A 209 22.20 9.09 -1.90
C GLU A 209 20.90 8.38 -2.32
N ARG A 210 19.74 8.99 -1.99
CA ARG A 210 18.39 8.48 -2.26
C ARG A 210 17.57 9.49 -3.02
N PHE A 211 16.68 9.00 -3.85
CA PHE A 211 15.57 9.81 -4.38
C PHE A 211 14.27 9.03 -4.38
N GLU A 212 13.18 9.78 -4.28
CA GLU A 212 11.85 9.35 -4.68
C GLU A 212 11.37 10.17 -5.86
N LEU A 213 10.71 9.52 -6.81
CA LEU A 213 10.11 10.20 -7.95
C LEU A 213 8.64 10.48 -7.67
N MET A 214 8.32 11.74 -7.48
CA MET A 214 6.94 12.22 -7.34
C MET A 214 6.35 12.57 -8.70
N VAL A 215 5.14 12.03 -8.99
CA VAL A 215 4.38 12.32 -10.21
C VAL A 215 2.91 12.41 -9.86
N ASN A 216 2.25 13.49 -10.30
CA ASN A 216 0.82 13.72 -10.04
C ASN A 216 0.43 13.61 -8.55
N GLY A 217 1.30 14.12 -7.67
CA GLY A 217 1.09 14.16 -6.22
C GLY A 217 1.26 12.82 -5.52
N LYS A 218 1.99 11.86 -6.12
CA LYS A 218 2.26 10.54 -5.55
C LYS A 218 3.65 10.04 -5.90
N GLU A 219 4.22 9.25 -4.98
CA GLU A 219 5.44 8.48 -5.22
C GLU A 219 5.18 7.42 -6.30
N LEU A 220 6.00 7.44 -7.36
CA LEU A 220 6.02 6.42 -8.40
C LEU A 220 7.18 5.44 -8.23
N ALA A 221 8.35 5.94 -7.81
CA ALA A 221 9.56 5.15 -7.68
C ALA A 221 10.43 5.64 -6.51
N ASN A 222 11.17 4.70 -5.93
CA ASN A 222 12.16 4.94 -4.88
C ASN A 222 13.49 4.29 -5.29
N ALA A 223 14.58 5.01 -5.19
CA ALA A 223 15.89 4.54 -5.64
C ALA A 223 17.04 5.16 -4.86
N TYR A 224 18.15 4.43 -4.81
CA TYR A 224 19.35 4.91 -4.12
C TYR A 224 20.63 4.24 -4.60
N SER A 225 21.77 4.82 -4.17
CA SER A 225 23.03 4.10 -4.13
C SER A 225 22.98 3.14 -2.95
N GLU A 226 23.22 1.86 -3.19
CA GLU A 226 23.07 0.81 -2.19
C GLU A 226 24.12 0.89 -1.08
N LEU A 227 23.67 0.71 0.17
CA LEU A 227 24.58 0.50 1.27
C LEU A 227 25.23 -0.88 1.10
N ASN A 228 26.56 -0.89 0.95
CA ASN A 228 27.35 -2.09 0.69
C ASN A 228 28.46 -2.34 1.74
N ASP A 229 28.46 -1.55 2.82
CA ASP A 229 29.31 -1.80 3.99
C ASP A 229 28.55 -2.67 4.99
N PRO A 230 29.00 -3.90 5.27
CA PRO A 230 28.30 -4.79 6.20
C PRO A 230 28.24 -4.28 7.64
N LEU A 231 29.24 -3.50 8.09
CA LEU A 231 29.28 -2.97 9.45
C LEU A 231 28.29 -1.81 9.62
N ASP A 232 28.21 -0.89 8.65
CA ASP A 232 27.23 0.18 8.64
C ASP A 232 25.81 -0.42 8.51
N GLN A 233 25.63 -1.43 7.64
CA GLN A 233 24.33 -2.09 7.48
C GLN A 233 23.86 -2.78 8.77
N GLU A 234 24.75 -3.46 9.49
CA GLU A 234 24.44 -4.06 10.78
C GLU A 234 23.98 -3.00 11.79
N GLN A 235 24.70 -1.88 11.86
CA GLN A 235 24.34 -0.77 12.74
C GLN A 235 22.96 -0.19 12.40
N ARG A 236 22.64 -0.04 11.09
CA ARG A 236 21.32 0.43 10.65
C ARG A 236 20.19 -0.51 11.07
N PHE A 237 20.40 -1.83 10.96
CA PHE A 237 19.43 -2.81 11.44
C PHE A 237 19.25 -2.75 12.96
N ILE A 238 20.35 -2.58 13.72
CA ILE A 238 20.26 -2.40 15.18
C ILE A 238 19.45 -1.14 15.53
N ASP A 239 19.63 -0.05 14.80
CA ASP A 239 18.89 1.19 15.02
C ASP A 239 17.42 1.04 14.66
N GLN A 240 17.07 0.28 13.61
CA GLN A 240 15.70 -0.10 13.28
C GLN A 240 15.05 -0.93 14.40
N MET A 241 15.76 -1.90 14.98
CA MET A 241 15.22 -2.68 16.11
C MET A 241 14.88 -1.81 17.32
N LYS A 242 15.67 -0.77 17.59
CA LYS A 242 15.35 0.19 18.68
C LYS A 242 14.05 0.96 18.42
N LEU A 243 13.67 1.16 17.15
CA LEU A 243 12.38 1.75 16.78
C LEU A 243 11.25 0.73 16.99
N ALA A 244 11.48 -0.54 16.62
CA ALA A 244 10.54 -1.63 16.91
C ALA A 244 10.24 -1.76 18.41
N ASP A 245 11.27 -1.68 19.27
CA ASP A 245 11.12 -1.73 20.74
C ASP A 245 10.30 -0.53 21.28
N LYS A 246 10.22 0.57 20.55
CA LYS A 246 9.39 1.73 20.88
C LYS A 246 7.96 1.64 20.32
N GLY A 247 7.64 0.55 19.60
CA GLY A 247 6.30 0.30 19.07
C GLY A 247 6.14 0.58 17.57
N ASP A 248 7.22 0.74 16.82
CA ASP A 248 7.17 0.84 15.35
C ASP A 248 7.04 -0.57 14.74
N ASP A 249 5.83 -0.95 14.36
CA ASP A 249 5.50 -2.27 13.79
C ASP A 249 6.03 -2.45 12.35
N GLU A 250 6.55 -1.40 11.72
CA GLU A 250 7.08 -1.39 10.36
C GLU A 250 8.60 -1.45 10.32
N ALA A 251 9.26 -1.37 11.47
CA ALA A 251 10.71 -1.40 11.57
C ALA A 251 11.29 -2.74 11.11
N MET A 252 12.43 -2.69 10.42
CA MET A 252 13.09 -3.87 9.87
C MET A 252 13.73 -4.74 10.94
N ILE A 253 13.66 -6.06 10.74
CA ILE A 253 14.35 -7.08 11.54
C ILE A 253 15.75 -7.33 10.97
N ILE A 254 16.72 -7.74 11.80
CA ILE A 254 18.06 -8.09 11.34
C ILE A 254 18.00 -9.35 10.47
N ASP A 255 18.44 -9.22 9.21
CA ASP A 255 18.69 -10.36 8.31
C ASP A 255 20.19 -10.72 8.35
N HIS A 256 20.55 -11.72 9.17
CA HIS A 256 21.92 -12.19 9.30
C HIS A 256 22.45 -12.85 8.01
N ASP A 257 21.60 -13.43 7.19
CA ASP A 257 22.00 -14.02 5.92
C ASP A 257 22.33 -12.93 4.88
N PHE A 258 21.59 -11.83 4.89
CA PHE A 258 21.93 -10.66 4.09
C PHE A 258 23.24 -10.01 4.54
N LEU A 259 23.43 -9.79 5.85
CA LEU A 259 24.70 -9.27 6.38
C LEU A 259 25.88 -10.16 5.99
N ARG A 260 25.75 -11.49 6.11
CA ARG A 260 26.76 -12.45 5.68
C ARG A 260 27.03 -12.34 4.17
N ALA A 261 26.00 -12.16 3.35
CA ALA A 261 26.18 -11.93 1.91
C ALA A 261 27.02 -10.67 1.66
N LEU A 262 26.73 -9.55 2.32
CA LEU A 262 27.52 -8.31 2.19
C LEU A 262 28.99 -8.50 2.57
N GLN A 263 29.31 -9.37 3.54
CA GLN A 263 30.68 -9.68 3.95
C GLN A 263 31.49 -10.38 2.84
N TYR A 264 30.85 -11.06 1.88
CA TYR A 264 31.50 -11.58 0.69
C TYR A 264 31.91 -10.50 -0.30
N GLY A 265 31.34 -9.31 -0.18
CA GLY A 265 31.66 -8.15 -1.00
C GLY A 265 30.58 -7.84 -2.04
N MET A 266 29.78 -6.82 -1.77
CA MET A 266 28.84 -6.25 -2.74
C MET A 266 29.52 -5.09 -3.46
N PRO A 267 29.60 -5.09 -4.82
CA PRO A 267 30.13 -3.96 -5.56
C PRO A 267 29.24 -2.72 -5.37
N PRO A 268 29.78 -1.51 -5.59
CA PRO A 268 28.93 -0.30 -5.66
C PRO A 268 27.77 -0.55 -6.63
N THR A 269 26.57 -0.33 -6.18
CA THR A 269 25.33 -0.69 -6.91
C THR A 269 24.29 0.41 -6.72
N SER A 270 23.44 0.62 -7.70
CA SER A 270 22.23 1.41 -7.55
C SER A 270 21.00 0.56 -7.83
N GLY A 271 19.99 0.68 -6.98
CA GLY A 271 18.69 0.01 -7.12
C GLY A 271 17.54 0.99 -7.24
N ILE A 272 16.45 0.52 -7.81
CA ILE A 272 15.18 1.25 -7.94
C ILE A 272 14.00 0.29 -7.82
N GLY A 273 12.98 0.70 -7.06
CA GLY A 273 11.66 0.11 -7.07
C GLY A 273 10.67 1.03 -7.79
N ILE A 274 9.91 0.49 -8.73
CA ILE A 274 8.86 1.22 -9.47
C ILE A 274 7.52 0.52 -9.27
N GLY A 275 6.51 1.25 -8.77
CA GLY A 275 5.15 0.75 -8.64
C GLY A 275 4.49 0.60 -10.02
N ILE A 276 4.37 -0.62 -10.51
CA ILE A 276 3.83 -0.89 -11.85
C ILE A 276 2.35 -0.51 -11.95
N ASP A 277 1.55 -0.81 -10.93
CA ASP A 277 0.13 -0.43 -10.95
C ASP A 277 -0.03 1.09 -11.01
N ARG A 278 0.77 1.85 -10.25
CA ARG A 278 0.80 3.33 -10.31
C ARG A 278 1.29 3.84 -11.68
N LEU A 279 2.30 3.20 -12.26
CA LEU A 279 2.78 3.53 -13.61
C LEU A 279 1.66 3.32 -14.64
N VAL A 280 0.91 2.22 -14.56
CA VAL A 280 -0.23 1.95 -15.44
C VAL A 280 -1.33 3.00 -15.25
N MET A 281 -1.64 3.41 -14.00
CA MET A 281 -2.58 4.51 -13.75
C MET A 281 -2.16 5.79 -14.47
N LEU A 282 -0.90 6.19 -14.34
CA LEU A 282 -0.35 7.38 -15.01
C LEU A 282 -0.44 7.28 -16.52
N MET A 283 -0.01 6.15 -17.12
CA MET A 283 0.02 5.95 -18.58
C MET A 283 -1.38 5.86 -19.18
N THR A 284 -2.38 5.39 -18.43
CA THR A 284 -3.78 5.29 -18.87
C THR A 284 -4.66 6.46 -18.45
N GLY A 285 -4.13 7.39 -17.63
CA GLY A 285 -4.87 8.55 -17.13
C GLY A 285 -5.92 8.19 -16.09
N LYS A 286 -5.70 7.10 -15.34
CA LYS A 286 -6.58 6.65 -14.26
C LYS A 286 -6.16 7.21 -12.92
N THR A 287 -7.14 7.43 -12.03
CA THR A 287 -6.92 8.04 -10.72
C THR A 287 -7.15 7.08 -9.55
N TYR A 288 -7.65 5.88 -9.85
CA TYR A 288 -7.93 4.83 -8.87
C TYR A 288 -7.20 3.55 -9.25
N ILE A 289 -6.48 2.95 -8.32
CA ILE A 289 -5.75 1.68 -8.54
C ILE A 289 -6.70 0.54 -8.94
N GLN A 290 -7.94 0.55 -8.45
CA GLN A 290 -8.97 -0.43 -8.79
C GLN A 290 -9.34 -0.43 -10.29
N GLU A 291 -9.11 0.68 -11.00
CA GLU A 291 -9.40 0.78 -12.45
C GLU A 291 -8.35 0.07 -13.32
N VAL A 292 -7.18 -0.24 -12.76
CA VAL A 292 -6.07 -0.90 -13.46
C VAL A 292 -5.80 -2.33 -12.97
N LEU A 293 -6.54 -2.79 -11.97
CA LEU A 293 -6.50 -4.16 -11.47
C LEU A 293 -7.75 -4.93 -11.93
N PHE A 294 -7.58 -6.17 -12.44
CA PHE A 294 -8.73 -7.01 -12.81
C PHE A 294 -9.56 -7.44 -11.59
N PHE A 295 -8.91 -7.74 -10.47
CA PHE A 295 -9.54 -8.21 -9.25
C PHE A 295 -8.99 -7.45 -8.04
N PRO A 296 -9.33 -6.15 -7.88
CA PRO A 296 -8.88 -5.39 -6.72
C PRO A 296 -9.52 -5.93 -5.44
N GLN A 297 -8.83 -5.81 -4.32
CA GLN A 297 -9.45 -6.10 -3.03
C GLN A 297 -10.57 -5.10 -2.76
N MET A 298 -11.73 -5.64 -2.37
CA MET A 298 -12.93 -4.85 -2.10
C MET A 298 -13.36 -5.06 -0.65
N LYS A 299 -13.90 -4.01 -0.03
CA LYS A 299 -14.55 -4.18 1.27
C LYS A 299 -15.72 -5.17 1.10
N PRO A 300 -15.87 -6.13 2.02
CA PRO A 300 -17.01 -7.02 1.97
C PRO A 300 -18.31 -6.21 1.97
N GLU A 301 -19.25 -6.62 1.14
CA GLU A 301 -20.61 -6.07 1.25
C GLU A 301 -21.11 -6.28 2.68
N LYS A 302 -21.67 -5.23 3.30
CA LYS A 302 -22.35 -5.37 4.58
C LYS A 302 -23.50 -6.34 4.36
N LYS A 303 -23.33 -7.61 4.78
CA LYS A 303 -24.46 -8.52 4.88
C LYS A 303 -25.47 -7.87 5.82
N MET A 304 -26.62 -7.50 5.30
CA MET A 304 -27.72 -7.05 6.16
C MET A 304 -28.00 -8.17 7.16
N PRO A 305 -28.17 -7.87 8.47
CA PRO A 305 -28.56 -8.88 9.43
C PRO A 305 -29.77 -9.66 8.91
N GLN A 306 -29.72 -10.96 9.02
CA GLN A 306 -30.80 -11.85 8.58
C GLN A 306 -31.08 -12.86 9.66
N SER A 307 -32.37 -13.04 9.97
CA SER A 307 -32.80 -14.16 10.82
C SER A 307 -32.50 -15.49 10.16
N THR A 308 -32.01 -16.46 10.93
CA THR A 308 -31.75 -17.82 10.45
C THR A 308 -33.02 -18.52 10.03
N ILE A 309 -32.93 -19.58 9.23
CA ILE A 309 -34.10 -20.40 8.86
C ILE A 309 -34.75 -20.99 10.13
N LYS A 310 -33.96 -21.46 11.11
CA LYS A 310 -34.49 -21.97 12.39
C LYS A 310 -35.30 -20.92 13.18
N GLU A 311 -34.87 -19.66 13.15
CA GLU A 311 -35.65 -18.58 13.80
C GLU A 311 -36.96 -18.31 13.07
N TRP A 312 -36.98 -18.33 11.73
CA TRP A 312 -38.20 -18.23 10.94
C TRP A 312 -39.16 -19.40 11.20
N GLU A 313 -38.65 -20.64 11.25
CA GLU A 313 -39.42 -21.83 11.55
C GLU A 313 -40.03 -21.78 12.98
N ALA A 314 -39.32 -21.22 13.95
CA ALA A 314 -39.80 -21.07 15.31
C ALA A 314 -41.10 -20.23 15.40
N ILE A 315 -41.30 -19.29 14.49
CA ILE A 315 -42.52 -18.50 14.42
C ILE A 315 -43.56 -19.08 13.43
N GLY A 316 -43.26 -20.24 12.81
CA GLY A 316 -44.16 -20.96 11.90
C GLY A 316 -43.96 -20.63 10.39
N VAL A 317 -42.91 -19.89 10.04
CA VAL A 317 -42.61 -19.56 8.65
C VAL A 317 -41.72 -20.68 8.07
N SER A 318 -42.16 -21.36 7.05
CA SER A 318 -41.34 -22.38 6.36
C SER A 318 -40.14 -21.75 5.63
N GLU A 319 -39.09 -22.56 5.33
CA GLU A 319 -37.92 -22.13 4.59
C GLU A 319 -38.27 -21.41 3.28
N ASN A 320 -39.23 -21.95 2.53
CA ASN A 320 -39.71 -21.35 1.29
C ASN A 320 -40.27 -19.93 1.50
N TRP A 321 -41.09 -19.76 2.54
CA TRP A 321 -41.66 -18.46 2.85
C TRP A 321 -40.64 -17.49 3.51
N ALA A 322 -39.71 -18.00 4.26
CA ALA A 322 -38.58 -17.20 4.74
C ALA A 322 -37.74 -16.63 3.55
N TYR A 323 -37.53 -17.43 2.50
CA TYR A 323 -36.90 -16.95 1.26
C TYR A 323 -37.71 -15.84 0.59
N VAL A 324 -39.04 -16.02 0.47
CA VAL A 324 -39.94 -15.02 -0.15
C VAL A 324 -40.00 -13.73 0.66
N LEU A 325 -40.05 -13.83 1.99
CA LEU A 325 -39.99 -12.68 2.90
C LEU A 325 -38.69 -11.88 2.71
N ARG A 326 -37.55 -12.54 2.65
CA ARG A 326 -36.28 -11.87 2.39
C ARG A 326 -36.26 -11.15 1.03
N LYS A 327 -36.82 -11.78 -0.01
CA LYS A 327 -37.00 -11.14 -1.34
C LYS A 327 -37.94 -9.98 -1.33
N ALA A 328 -38.88 -9.95 -0.39
CA ALA A 328 -39.81 -8.82 -0.15
C ALA A 328 -39.18 -7.72 0.73
N GLY A 329 -37.96 -7.90 1.21
CA GLY A 329 -37.23 -6.93 2.03
C GLY A 329 -37.31 -7.17 3.54
N PHE A 330 -37.96 -8.25 3.99
CA PHE A 330 -38.06 -8.64 5.41
C PHE A 330 -36.95 -9.60 5.76
N ASN A 331 -35.84 -9.09 6.28
CA ASN A 331 -34.63 -9.90 6.55
C ASN A 331 -34.62 -10.46 7.98
N LEU A 332 -35.24 -9.77 8.91
CA LEU A 332 -35.34 -10.16 10.31
C LEU A 332 -36.78 -10.47 10.69
N ILE A 333 -36.96 -11.33 11.70
CA ILE A 333 -38.31 -11.56 12.29
C ILE A 333 -38.90 -10.25 12.79
N SER A 334 -38.08 -9.38 13.35
CA SER A 334 -38.53 -8.05 13.79
C SER A 334 -39.17 -7.19 12.69
N ASP A 335 -38.79 -7.42 11.43
CA ASP A 335 -39.27 -6.61 10.30
C ASP A 335 -40.75 -6.82 10.03
N ILE A 336 -41.34 -7.96 10.38
CA ILE A 336 -42.74 -8.25 10.18
C ILE A 336 -43.62 -7.85 11.36
N ARG A 337 -43.05 -7.45 12.51
CA ARG A 337 -43.79 -7.14 13.75
C ARG A 337 -44.88 -6.06 13.59
N SER A 338 -44.58 -5.05 12.78
CA SER A 338 -45.46 -3.90 12.55
C SER A 338 -46.32 -4.02 11.31
N GLU A 339 -46.19 -5.12 10.55
CA GLU A 339 -46.93 -5.32 9.33
C GLU A 339 -48.39 -5.75 9.60
N LYS A 340 -49.31 -5.41 8.68
CA LYS A 340 -50.68 -5.93 8.72
C LYS A 340 -50.72 -7.23 7.93
N ALA A 341 -51.37 -8.28 8.46
CA ALA A 341 -51.38 -9.60 7.86
C ALA A 341 -51.85 -9.59 6.38
N GLN A 342 -52.89 -8.85 6.05
CA GLN A 342 -53.37 -8.70 4.66
C GLN A 342 -52.36 -8.03 3.74
N GLY A 343 -51.68 -6.96 4.22
CA GLY A 343 -50.62 -6.27 3.47
C GLY A 343 -49.41 -7.14 3.23
N LEU A 344 -48.95 -7.87 4.26
CA LEU A 344 -47.86 -8.79 4.15
C LEU A 344 -48.17 -9.95 3.19
N GLN A 345 -49.42 -10.51 3.25
CA GLN A 345 -49.90 -11.53 2.33
C GLN A 345 -49.83 -11.07 0.86
N GLN A 346 -50.24 -9.82 0.60
CA GLN A 346 -50.16 -9.24 -0.74
C GLN A 346 -48.73 -9.12 -1.22
N LYS A 347 -47.85 -8.51 -0.41
CA LYS A 347 -46.42 -8.31 -0.74
C LYS A 347 -45.73 -9.63 -1.09
N ILE A 348 -45.83 -10.66 -0.24
CA ILE A 348 -45.21 -11.97 -0.49
C ILE A 348 -45.84 -12.71 -1.66
N GLY A 349 -47.17 -12.53 -1.88
CA GLY A 349 -47.89 -13.09 -3.05
C GLY A 349 -47.38 -12.50 -4.37
N GLU A 350 -47.12 -11.20 -4.42
CA GLU A 350 -46.53 -10.50 -5.57
C GLU A 350 -45.11 -11.03 -5.87
N ILE A 351 -44.27 -11.22 -4.84
CA ILE A 351 -42.94 -11.79 -4.97
C ILE A 351 -42.99 -13.23 -5.49
N ASN A 352 -43.83 -14.09 -4.91
CA ASN A 352 -44.04 -15.45 -5.35
C ASN A 352 -44.40 -15.54 -6.84
N LYS A 353 -45.32 -14.65 -7.29
CA LYS A 353 -45.70 -14.52 -8.70
C LYS A 353 -44.60 -13.97 -9.58
N LYS A 354 -43.94 -12.90 -9.16
CA LYS A 354 -42.83 -12.24 -9.89
C LYS A 354 -41.69 -13.20 -10.20
N TYR A 355 -41.31 -14.01 -9.22
CA TYR A 355 -40.20 -14.97 -9.36
C TYR A 355 -40.63 -16.36 -9.81
N LYS A 356 -41.98 -16.56 -10.11
CA LYS A 356 -42.57 -17.83 -10.59
C LYS A 356 -42.25 -19.02 -9.67
N LEU A 357 -42.29 -18.80 -8.35
CA LEU A 357 -41.86 -19.82 -7.38
C LEU A 357 -42.88 -20.93 -7.18
N GLY A 358 -44.18 -20.68 -7.43
CA GLY A 358 -45.24 -21.66 -7.37
C GLY A 358 -45.59 -22.14 -5.96
N TYR A 359 -45.21 -21.44 -4.91
CA TYR A 359 -45.54 -21.83 -3.54
C TYR A 359 -47.03 -21.56 -3.24
N GLU A 360 -47.67 -22.51 -2.53
CA GLU A 360 -49.03 -22.33 -2.05
C GLU A 360 -49.10 -21.15 -1.09
N LYS A 361 -50.03 -20.22 -1.36
CA LYS A 361 -50.12 -18.96 -0.65
C LYS A 361 -50.66 -19.15 0.77
N PRO A 362 -49.96 -18.69 1.83
CA PRO A 362 -50.47 -18.76 3.21
C PRO A 362 -51.71 -17.96 3.37
N THR A 363 -52.60 -18.39 4.26
CA THR A 363 -53.80 -17.64 4.61
C THR A 363 -53.47 -16.38 5.39
N VAL A 364 -54.43 -15.46 5.48
CA VAL A 364 -54.26 -14.26 6.32
C VAL A 364 -54.04 -14.65 7.80
N ASP A 365 -54.73 -15.72 8.26
CA ASP A 365 -54.63 -16.22 9.62
C ASP A 365 -53.26 -16.82 9.91
N ASP A 366 -52.68 -17.57 8.95
CA ASP A 366 -51.29 -18.07 9.09
C ASP A 366 -50.29 -16.92 9.26
N ILE A 367 -50.44 -15.87 8.46
CA ILE A 367 -49.55 -14.70 8.53
C ILE A 367 -49.77 -13.93 9.82
N GLN A 368 -50.99 -13.83 10.31
CA GLN A 368 -51.27 -13.19 11.59
C GLN A 368 -50.55 -13.96 12.74
N GLN A 369 -50.58 -15.30 12.69
CA GLN A 369 -49.85 -16.13 13.66
C GLN A 369 -48.33 -15.91 13.60
N TRP A 370 -47.78 -15.70 12.39
CA TRP A 370 -46.34 -15.36 12.26
C TRP A 370 -46.02 -14.04 12.95
N ILE A 371 -46.85 -13.03 12.71
CA ILE A 371 -46.70 -11.71 13.29
C ILE A 371 -46.87 -11.76 14.83
N ASP A 372 -47.86 -12.46 15.33
CA ASP A 372 -48.09 -12.58 16.76
C ASP A 372 -46.93 -13.26 17.47
N LYS A 373 -46.38 -14.35 16.90
CA LYS A 373 -45.18 -15.03 17.43
C LYS A 373 -43.92 -14.19 17.29
N ALA A 374 -43.80 -13.36 16.26
CA ALA A 374 -42.68 -12.45 16.11
C ALA A 374 -42.68 -11.33 17.18
N ASN A 375 -43.80 -11.06 17.79
CA ASN A 375 -43.97 -10.04 18.84
C ASN A 375 -43.75 -10.59 20.26
N VAL A 376 -43.61 -11.89 20.43
CA VAL A 376 -43.24 -12.55 21.69
C VAL A 376 -41.71 -12.61 21.80
#